data_8349687c1e6ec949bd88e5569352d0b9
#
_entry.id   8349687c1e6ec949bd88e5569352d0b9
#
_cell.length_a   1.000
_cell.length_b   1.000
_cell.length_c   1.000
_cell.angle_alpha   90.00
_cell.angle_beta   90.00
_cell.angle_gamma   90.00
#
_symmetry.space_group_name_H-M   'P 1'
#
loop_
_entity.id
_entity.type
_entity.pdbx_description
1 polymer ?
#
loop_
_entity_poly.entity_id
_entity_poly.type
_entity_poly.pdbx_seq_one_letter_code
_entity_poly.pdbx_strand_id
1 'polypeptide(L)'
;MIATSGGATQPLAAVTGATGYLGARICTTLEAQGWRVRRLVRSPQPADAGAARYDIAGPLDPQLFESVELLVHAAYDLTLTRQADIWRVNVEGSRRLLAAARAAQVRRIIVLSTMSAYAGTTQLYGRAKLEIEAATADVGGCAIRPGLVYSAKPAGMAGALQKLTRLPLTPIVAANARQYPVHLDDLMAAIGTLATADTLPAGPLGIANPTSVPFREVMVALAGLEGRRPRFVPIPWRLVYWGLRTGELLRIRLPFRADSLLGLVRPAPNVPAADEVARLGITFRPFIGQADA
;
A
#
# COMPACT_ATOMS: atom_id res chain seq x y z
N MET A 1 24.99 -43.20 14.58
CA MET A 1 23.78 -42.84 13.81
C MET A 1 23.69 -41.32 13.81
N ILE A 2 24.13 -40.68 12.73
CA ILE A 2 24.03 -39.23 12.55
C ILE A 2 22.66 -38.98 11.95
N ALA A 3 21.76 -38.36 12.74
CA ALA A 3 20.46 -37.94 12.26
C ALA A 3 20.68 -36.82 11.21
N THR A 4 20.44 -37.16 9.95
CA THR A 4 20.33 -36.19 8.87
C THR A 4 19.14 -35.29 9.18
N SER A 5 19.40 -34.04 9.60
CA SER A 5 18.41 -32.97 9.64
C SER A 5 17.89 -32.79 8.22
N GLY A 6 16.70 -33.30 7.94
CA GLY A 6 15.99 -33.00 6.69
C GLY A 6 15.86 -31.50 6.58
N GLY A 7 16.58 -30.91 5.63
CA GLY A 7 16.52 -29.48 5.36
C GLY A 7 15.10 -29.13 4.92
N ALA A 8 14.32 -28.53 5.83
CA ALA A 8 13.03 -27.96 5.47
C ALA A 8 13.28 -26.94 4.35
N THR A 9 12.73 -27.20 3.17
CA THR A 9 12.82 -26.28 2.05
C THR A 9 12.17 -24.96 2.48
N GLN A 10 12.92 -23.84 2.39
CA GLN A 10 12.38 -22.52 2.72
C GLN A 10 11.09 -22.25 1.92
N PRO A 11 10.02 -21.80 2.56
CA PRO A 11 8.76 -21.51 1.87
C PRO A 11 8.95 -20.38 0.85
N LEU A 12 8.20 -20.45 -0.26
CA LEU A 12 8.32 -19.49 -1.36
C LEU A 12 7.16 -18.50 -1.32
N ALA A 13 7.50 -17.21 -1.29
CA ALA A 13 6.57 -16.10 -1.45
C ALA A 13 6.71 -15.47 -2.84
N ALA A 14 5.60 -15.14 -3.49
CA ALA A 14 5.58 -14.31 -4.69
C ALA A 14 5.13 -12.89 -4.33
N VAL A 15 5.86 -11.87 -4.77
CA VAL A 15 5.55 -10.47 -4.49
C VAL A 15 5.43 -9.70 -5.79
N THR A 16 4.24 -9.17 -6.11
CA THR A 16 4.06 -8.27 -7.25
C THR A 16 4.38 -6.82 -6.85
N GLY A 17 4.79 -6.00 -7.81
CA GLY A 17 5.21 -4.63 -7.51
C GLY A 17 6.50 -4.57 -6.68
N ALA A 18 7.34 -5.62 -6.75
CA ALA A 18 8.54 -5.80 -5.95
C ALA A 18 9.60 -4.68 -6.12
N THR A 19 9.56 -3.92 -7.22
CA THR A 19 10.43 -2.75 -7.43
C THR A 19 9.85 -1.44 -6.87
N GLY A 20 8.61 -1.45 -6.40
CA GLY A 20 7.95 -0.30 -5.78
C GLY A 20 8.41 -0.06 -4.34
N TYR A 21 8.09 1.12 -3.79
CA TYR A 21 8.48 1.51 -2.43
C TYR A 21 8.08 0.49 -1.36
N LEU A 22 6.80 0.07 -1.33
CA LEU A 22 6.33 -0.93 -0.37
C LEU A 22 6.75 -2.34 -0.78
N GLY A 23 6.65 -2.68 -2.07
CA GLY A 23 6.97 -4.03 -2.55
C GLY A 23 8.41 -4.44 -2.27
N ALA A 24 9.38 -3.55 -2.46
CA ALA A 24 10.78 -3.81 -2.14
C ALA A 24 10.98 -4.07 -0.62
N ARG A 25 10.31 -3.31 0.23
CA ARG A 25 10.37 -3.49 1.70
C ARG A 25 9.70 -4.80 2.12
N ILE A 26 8.59 -5.18 1.49
CA ILE A 26 7.94 -6.47 1.71
C ILE A 26 8.88 -7.62 1.36
N CYS A 27 9.55 -7.57 0.21
CA CYS A 27 10.53 -8.60 -0.17
C CYS A 27 11.61 -8.75 0.91
N THR A 28 12.24 -7.65 1.32
CA THR A 28 13.29 -7.66 2.37
C THR A 28 12.76 -8.20 3.70
N THR A 29 11.53 -7.84 4.09
CA THR A 29 10.91 -8.31 5.33
C THR A 29 10.66 -9.81 5.31
N LEU A 30 10.13 -10.33 4.21
CA LEU A 30 9.88 -11.76 4.04
C LEU A 30 11.18 -12.57 4.01
N GLU A 31 12.22 -12.07 3.32
CA GLU A 31 13.54 -12.68 3.30
C GLU A 31 14.17 -12.75 4.71
N ALA A 32 14.04 -11.69 5.49
CA ALA A 32 14.51 -11.65 6.87
C ALA A 32 13.77 -12.65 7.79
N GLN A 33 12.54 -13.05 7.40
CA GLN A 33 11.75 -14.08 8.08
C GLN A 33 11.97 -15.49 7.53
N GLY A 34 12.95 -15.69 6.65
CA GLY A 34 13.32 -17.00 6.11
C GLY A 34 12.52 -17.45 4.88
N TRP A 35 11.77 -16.56 4.26
CA TRP A 35 11.11 -16.84 2.97
C TRP A 35 12.10 -16.73 1.82
N ARG A 36 12.00 -17.63 0.84
CA ARG A 36 12.49 -17.35 -0.51
C ARG A 36 11.48 -16.42 -1.19
N VAL A 37 11.95 -15.41 -1.93
CA VAL A 37 11.04 -14.44 -2.55
C VAL A 37 11.18 -14.46 -4.06
N ARG A 38 10.10 -14.81 -4.77
CA ARG A 38 9.94 -14.62 -6.22
C ARG A 38 9.43 -13.20 -6.47
N ARG A 39 10.33 -12.32 -6.93
CA ARG A 39 10.00 -10.94 -7.25
C ARG A 39 9.32 -10.86 -8.61
N LEU A 40 8.02 -10.53 -8.65
CA LEU A 40 7.25 -10.39 -9.88
C LEU A 40 7.36 -8.95 -10.40
N VAL A 41 8.14 -8.77 -11.47
CA VAL A 41 8.54 -7.46 -12.00
C VAL A 41 8.33 -7.37 -13.53
N ARG A 42 8.08 -6.17 -14.06
CA ARG A 42 7.85 -5.97 -15.51
C ARG A 42 9.07 -6.31 -16.36
N SER A 43 10.25 -5.98 -15.88
CA SER A 43 11.52 -6.14 -16.59
C SER A 43 12.57 -6.69 -15.62
N PRO A 44 12.64 -8.03 -15.45
CA PRO A 44 13.66 -8.65 -14.62
C PRO A 44 15.04 -8.39 -15.22
N GLN A 45 16.00 -8.04 -14.36
CA GLN A 45 17.40 -7.92 -14.77
C GLN A 45 18.11 -9.26 -14.60
N PRO A 46 19.14 -9.56 -15.42
CA PRO A 46 19.88 -10.83 -15.31
C PRO A 46 20.50 -11.08 -13.93
N ALA A 47 20.83 -10.01 -13.21
CA ALA A 47 21.38 -10.07 -11.85
C ALA A 47 20.33 -10.28 -10.76
N ASP A 48 19.03 -10.17 -11.06
CA ASP A 48 17.95 -10.31 -10.10
C ASP A 48 17.61 -11.79 -9.87
N ALA A 49 18.42 -12.49 -9.10
CA ALA A 49 18.15 -13.88 -8.74
C ALA A 49 16.76 -14.02 -8.12
N GLY A 50 15.91 -14.89 -8.70
CA GLY A 50 14.53 -15.10 -8.24
C GLY A 50 13.51 -14.09 -8.75
N ALA A 51 13.87 -13.15 -9.65
CA ALA A 51 12.91 -12.32 -10.34
C ALA A 51 12.24 -13.07 -11.51
N ALA A 52 10.93 -12.86 -11.67
CA ALA A 52 10.16 -13.37 -12.80
C ALA A 52 9.36 -12.24 -13.45
N ARG A 53 9.15 -12.37 -14.76
CA ARG A 53 8.43 -11.35 -15.52
C ARG A 53 6.94 -11.39 -15.21
N TYR A 54 6.42 -10.27 -14.77
CA TYR A 54 4.99 -10.05 -14.58
C TYR A 54 4.61 -8.62 -14.91
N ASP A 55 3.61 -8.46 -15.78
CA ASP A 55 2.98 -7.18 -16.06
C ASP A 55 1.48 -7.30 -15.79
N ILE A 56 0.96 -6.44 -14.91
CA ILE A 56 -0.47 -6.44 -14.54
C ILE A 56 -1.39 -6.19 -15.76
N ALA A 57 -0.89 -5.51 -16.80
CA ALA A 57 -1.62 -5.27 -18.05
C ALA A 57 -1.47 -6.41 -19.06
N GLY A 58 -0.49 -7.29 -18.87
CA GLY A 58 -0.10 -8.33 -19.83
C GLY A 58 -0.77 -9.69 -19.58
N PRO A 59 -0.38 -10.68 -20.39
CA PRO A 59 -0.74 -12.08 -20.14
C PRO A 59 -0.08 -12.57 -18.84
N LEU A 60 -0.72 -13.53 -18.21
CA LEU A 60 -0.24 -14.15 -16.98
C LEU A 60 0.29 -15.54 -17.31
N ASP A 61 1.54 -15.82 -16.90
CA ASP A 61 2.12 -17.15 -16.93
C ASP A 61 1.74 -17.89 -15.64
N PRO A 62 1.00 -19.02 -15.71
CA PRO A 62 0.64 -19.81 -14.54
C PRO A 62 1.84 -20.35 -13.74
N GLN A 63 3.00 -20.55 -14.38
CA GLN A 63 4.22 -21.05 -13.75
C GLN A 63 4.76 -20.08 -12.68
N LEU A 64 4.32 -18.82 -12.71
CA LEU A 64 4.67 -17.84 -11.67
C LEU A 64 4.26 -18.27 -10.26
N PHE A 65 3.29 -19.18 -10.13
CA PHE A 65 2.78 -19.68 -8.84
C PHE A 65 3.26 -21.09 -8.49
N GLU A 66 4.12 -21.68 -9.29
CA GLU A 66 4.67 -22.99 -8.98
C GLU A 66 5.42 -22.97 -7.64
N SER A 67 5.02 -23.88 -6.72
CA SER A 67 5.53 -23.98 -5.34
C SER A 67 5.37 -22.71 -4.48
N VAL A 68 4.54 -21.75 -4.87
CA VAL A 68 4.29 -20.53 -4.09
C VAL A 68 3.28 -20.83 -2.98
N GLU A 69 3.65 -20.52 -1.74
CA GLU A 69 2.78 -20.65 -0.56
C GLU A 69 2.12 -19.34 -0.17
N LEU A 70 2.75 -18.21 -0.47
CA LEU A 70 2.28 -16.86 -0.16
C LEU A 70 2.33 -15.97 -1.40
N LEU A 71 1.21 -15.32 -1.73
CA LEU A 71 1.19 -14.20 -2.67
C LEU A 71 0.98 -12.89 -1.91
N VAL A 72 1.88 -11.90 -2.11
CA VAL A 72 1.65 -10.52 -1.70
C VAL A 72 1.47 -9.65 -2.94
N HIS A 73 0.23 -9.22 -3.18
CA HIS A 73 -0.09 -8.39 -4.35
C HIS A 73 -0.03 -6.91 -4.01
N ALA A 74 1.09 -6.26 -4.41
CA ALA A 74 1.32 -4.83 -4.21
C ALA A 74 1.37 -4.03 -5.53
N ALA A 75 1.29 -4.70 -6.68
CA ALA A 75 1.31 -4.01 -7.97
C ALA A 75 0.02 -3.21 -8.21
N TYR A 76 0.19 -1.98 -8.65
CA TYR A 76 -0.89 -1.10 -9.11
C TYR A 76 -0.29 0.01 -9.97
N ASP A 77 -0.85 0.25 -11.15
CA ASP A 77 -0.40 1.34 -12.01
C ASP A 77 -1.08 2.66 -11.60
N LEU A 78 -0.34 3.46 -10.84
CA LEU A 78 -0.79 4.79 -10.40
C LEU A 78 -0.71 5.85 -11.50
N THR A 79 -0.14 5.57 -12.67
CA THR A 79 -0.03 6.57 -13.75
C THR A 79 -1.33 6.76 -14.53
N LEU A 80 -2.24 5.78 -14.45
CA LEU A 80 -3.51 5.78 -15.15
C LEU A 80 -4.50 6.74 -14.47
N THR A 81 -5.13 7.61 -15.27
CA THR A 81 -6.09 8.63 -14.80
C THR A 81 -7.50 8.41 -15.31
N ARG A 82 -7.68 7.66 -16.40
CA ARG A 82 -9.00 7.36 -17.00
C ARG A 82 -9.60 6.13 -16.34
N GLN A 83 -10.86 6.19 -15.95
CA GLN A 83 -11.55 5.07 -15.31
C GLN A 83 -11.43 3.78 -16.11
N ALA A 84 -11.69 3.79 -17.41
CA ALA A 84 -11.63 2.60 -18.26
C ALA A 84 -10.25 1.92 -18.22
N ASP A 85 -9.16 2.71 -18.26
CA ASP A 85 -7.80 2.18 -18.21
C ASP A 85 -7.45 1.64 -16.81
N ILE A 86 -7.88 2.33 -15.75
CA ILE A 86 -7.73 1.86 -14.36
C ILE A 86 -8.41 0.50 -14.18
N TRP A 87 -9.65 0.35 -14.65
CA TRP A 87 -10.38 -0.92 -14.54
C TRP A 87 -9.72 -2.01 -15.36
N ARG A 88 -9.47 -1.76 -16.65
CA ARG A 88 -8.86 -2.75 -17.55
C ARG A 88 -7.49 -3.25 -17.05
N VAL A 89 -6.65 -2.36 -16.54
CA VAL A 89 -5.29 -2.71 -16.13
C VAL A 89 -5.27 -3.19 -14.67
N ASN A 90 -5.72 -2.35 -13.74
CA ASN A 90 -5.53 -2.65 -12.33
C ASN A 90 -6.59 -3.65 -11.80
N VAL A 91 -7.87 -3.45 -12.11
CA VAL A 91 -8.93 -4.31 -11.57
C VAL A 91 -8.88 -5.68 -12.25
N GLU A 92 -8.99 -5.71 -13.59
CA GLU A 92 -8.99 -6.98 -14.32
C GLU A 92 -7.64 -7.70 -14.25
N GLY A 93 -6.52 -6.95 -14.23
CA GLY A 93 -5.20 -7.53 -14.01
C GLY A 93 -5.07 -8.21 -12.65
N SER A 94 -5.58 -7.56 -11.58
CA SER A 94 -5.61 -8.15 -10.24
C SER A 94 -6.55 -9.37 -10.18
N ARG A 95 -7.74 -9.30 -10.79
CA ARG A 95 -8.67 -10.44 -10.86
C ARG A 95 -8.02 -11.67 -11.51
N ARG A 96 -7.34 -11.48 -12.65
CA ARG A 96 -6.62 -12.58 -13.33
C ARG A 96 -5.52 -13.17 -12.45
N LEU A 97 -4.74 -12.32 -11.78
CA LEU A 97 -3.67 -12.75 -10.87
C LEU A 97 -4.23 -13.59 -9.71
N LEU A 98 -5.27 -13.09 -9.06
CA LEU A 98 -5.91 -13.75 -7.92
C LEU A 98 -6.54 -15.10 -8.31
N ALA A 99 -7.22 -15.16 -9.44
CA ALA A 99 -7.80 -16.40 -9.97
C ALA A 99 -6.71 -17.44 -10.26
N ALA A 100 -5.58 -17.04 -10.87
CA ALA A 100 -4.47 -17.94 -11.15
C ALA A 100 -3.76 -18.41 -9.87
N ALA A 101 -3.56 -17.54 -8.88
CA ALA A 101 -3.01 -17.92 -7.59
C ALA A 101 -3.92 -18.93 -6.87
N ARG A 102 -5.24 -18.73 -6.92
CA ARG A 102 -6.21 -19.69 -6.38
C ARG A 102 -6.18 -21.02 -7.11
N ALA A 103 -6.13 -21.02 -8.44
CA ALA A 103 -6.03 -22.24 -9.25
C ALA A 103 -4.73 -23.03 -8.96
N ALA A 104 -3.64 -22.33 -8.70
CA ALA A 104 -2.36 -22.91 -8.27
C ALA A 104 -2.32 -23.29 -6.76
N GLN A 105 -3.45 -23.18 -6.06
CA GLN A 105 -3.58 -23.50 -4.64
C GLN A 105 -2.62 -22.74 -3.73
N VAL A 106 -2.28 -21.50 -4.05
CA VAL A 106 -1.50 -20.62 -3.16
C VAL A 106 -2.23 -20.50 -1.82
N ARG A 107 -1.57 -20.93 -0.75
CA ARG A 107 -2.19 -21.08 0.57
C ARG A 107 -2.62 -19.74 1.19
N ARG A 108 -1.81 -18.70 1.02
CA ARG A 108 -2.06 -17.36 1.59
C ARG A 108 -1.98 -16.30 0.51
N ILE A 109 -3.00 -15.46 0.45
CA ILE A 109 -3.07 -14.35 -0.51
C ILE A 109 -3.32 -13.06 0.28
N ILE A 110 -2.35 -12.15 0.26
CA ILE A 110 -2.43 -10.83 0.89
C ILE A 110 -2.43 -9.77 -0.21
N VAL A 111 -3.39 -8.86 -0.19
CA VAL A 111 -3.50 -7.80 -1.19
C VAL A 111 -3.37 -6.43 -0.52
N LEU A 112 -2.45 -5.60 -1.02
CA LEU A 112 -2.33 -4.22 -0.59
C LEU A 112 -3.48 -3.39 -1.18
N SER A 113 -4.41 -3.00 -0.32
CA SER A 113 -5.47 -2.04 -0.60
C SER A 113 -5.08 -0.64 -0.08
N THR A 114 -6.01 0.12 0.44
CA THR A 114 -5.82 1.49 0.91
C THR A 114 -6.94 1.91 1.86
N MET A 115 -6.67 2.81 2.79
CA MET A 115 -7.72 3.48 3.57
C MET A 115 -8.71 4.29 2.70
N SER A 116 -8.34 4.63 1.46
CA SER A 116 -9.27 5.28 0.52
C SER A 116 -10.37 4.34 -0.02
N ALA A 117 -10.26 3.04 0.19
CA ALA A 117 -11.24 2.03 -0.18
C ALA A 117 -12.31 1.87 0.92
N TYR A 118 -13.27 2.76 1.01
CA TYR A 118 -14.38 2.70 1.96
C TYR A 118 -15.72 2.91 1.26
N ALA A 119 -16.80 2.46 1.88
CA ALA A 119 -18.15 2.60 1.32
C ALA A 119 -18.49 4.07 1.09
N GLY A 120 -18.93 4.42 -0.13
CA GLY A 120 -19.23 5.80 -0.52
C GLY A 120 -18.03 6.62 -0.99
N THR A 121 -16.83 6.04 -1.12
CA THR A 121 -15.70 6.74 -1.72
C THR A 121 -16.00 7.17 -3.15
N THR A 122 -15.66 8.43 -3.47
CA THR A 122 -15.81 8.99 -4.83
C THR A 122 -14.52 8.93 -5.65
N GLN A 123 -13.43 8.49 -5.03
CA GLN A 123 -12.13 8.36 -5.68
C GLN A 123 -12.11 7.16 -6.61
N LEU A 124 -11.58 7.34 -7.83
CA LEU A 124 -11.40 6.22 -8.76
C LEU A 124 -10.44 5.17 -8.20
N TYR A 125 -9.37 5.61 -7.52
CA TYR A 125 -8.43 4.72 -6.85
C TYR A 125 -9.10 3.88 -5.76
N GLY A 126 -9.86 4.53 -4.86
CA GLY A 126 -10.59 3.84 -3.79
C GLY A 126 -11.62 2.85 -4.33
N ARG A 127 -12.39 3.25 -5.37
CA ARG A 127 -13.37 2.38 -6.02
C ARG A 127 -12.73 1.18 -6.69
N ALA A 128 -11.63 1.37 -7.43
CA ALA A 128 -10.89 0.27 -8.04
C ALA A 128 -10.33 -0.69 -6.98
N LYS A 129 -9.85 -0.16 -5.84
CA LYS A 129 -9.39 -1.00 -4.74
C LYS A 129 -10.52 -1.79 -4.09
N LEU A 130 -11.73 -1.23 -3.94
CA LEU A 130 -12.90 -1.98 -3.48
C LEU A 130 -13.24 -3.18 -4.39
N GLU A 131 -13.16 -3.00 -5.71
CA GLU A 131 -13.34 -4.11 -6.66
C GLU A 131 -12.26 -5.19 -6.51
N ILE A 132 -11.02 -4.79 -6.27
CA ILE A 132 -9.91 -5.72 -6.03
C ILE A 132 -10.08 -6.43 -4.68
N GLU A 133 -10.55 -5.74 -3.64
CA GLU A 133 -10.87 -6.34 -2.33
C GLU A 133 -11.97 -7.40 -2.45
N ALA A 134 -13.03 -7.13 -3.22
CA ALA A 134 -14.09 -8.10 -3.48
C ALA A 134 -13.51 -9.37 -4.15
N ALA A 135 -12.72 -9.19 -5.21
CA ALA A 135 -12.05 -10.31 -5.87
C ALA A 135 -11.05 -11.05 -4.95
N THR A 136 -10.45 -10.36 -3.97
CA THR A 136 -9.58 -10.97 -2.96
C THR A 136 -10.37 -11.86 -2.02
N ALA A 137 -11.53 -11.40 -1.56
CA ALA A 137 -12.43 -12.17 -0.71
C ALA A 137 -12.96 -13.43 -1.44
N ASP A 138 -13.31 -13.33 -2.73
CA ASP A 138 -13.79 -14.45 -3.56
C ASP A 138 -12.78 -15.61 -3.63
N VAL A 139 -11.48 -15.33 -3.51
CA VAL A 139 -10.43 -16.36 -3.49
C VAL A 139 -9.98 -16.76 -2.08
N GLY A 140 -10.63 -16.25 -1.04
CA GLY A 140 -10.27 -16.51 0.36
C GLY A 140 -8.98 -15.80 0.80
N GLY A 141 -8.60 -14.72 0.14
CA GLY A 141 -7.47 -13.88 0.50
C GLY A 141 -7.84 -12.78 1.50
N CYS A 142 -6.83 -12.10 2.03
CA CYS A 142 -6.96 -10.97 2.95
C CYS A 142 -6.50 -9.68 2.31
N ALA A 143 -7.36 -8.70 2.19
CA ALA A 143 -6.99 -7.35 1.80
C ALA A 143 -6.56 -6.54 3.04
N ILE A 144 -5.45 -5.82 2.93
CA ILE A 144 -5.00 -4.90 3.97
C ILE A 144 -5.09 -3.45 3.47
N ARG A 145 -5.55 -2.54 4.32
CA ARG A 145 -5.70 -1.11 4.04
C ARG A 145 -4.66 -0.31 4.83
N PRO A 146 -3.45 -0.11 4.29
CA PRO A 146 -2.46 0.73 4.95
C PRO A 146 -2.99 2.16 5.12
N GLY A 147 -2.66 2.76 6.27
CA GLY A 147 -2.84 4.19 6.49
C GLY A 147 -1.85 5.03 5.67
N LEU A 148 -1.68 6.30 6.04
CA LEU A 148 -0.64 7.13 5.46
C LEU A 148 0.74 6.64 5.94
N VAL A 149 1.43 5.92 5.05
CA VAL A 149 2.73 5.30 5.38
C VAL A 149 3.81 6.36 5.49
N TYR A 150 4.49 6.42 6.63
CA TYR A 150 5.61 7.31 6.89
C TYR A 150 6.83 6.55 7.43
N SER A 151 7.99 7.17 7.36
CA SER A 151 9.26 6.65 7.90
C SER A 151 10.24 7.80 8.12
N ALA A 152 11.40 7.54 8.71
CA ALA A 152 12.47 8.56 8.87
C ALA A 152 12.93 9.15 7.52
N LYS A 153 12.85 8.38 6.43
CA LYS A 153 13.08 8.84 5.05
C LYS A 153 11.79 8.62 4.25
N PRO A 154 10.82 9.55 4.31
CA PRO A 154 9.53 9.35 3.70
C PRO A 154 9.62 9.22 2.17
N ALA A 155 8.83 8.31 1.62
CA ALA A 155 8.65 8.15 0.17
C ALA A 155 7.15 8.10 -0.17
N GLY A 156 6.80 7.90 -1.42
CA GLY A 156 5.42 7.89 -1.86
C GLY A 156 4.68 9.18 -1.49
N MET A 157 3.46 9.05 -0.94
CA MET A 157 2.63 10.21 -0.56
C MET A 157 3.28 11.03 0.56
N ALA A 158 3.78 10.41 1.63
CA ALA A 158 4.42 11.13 2.72
C ALA A 158 5.66 11.90 2.25
N GLY A 159 6.47 11.31 1.35
CA GLY A 159 7.62 11.99 0.76
C GLY A 159 7.22 13.16 -0.15
N ALA A 160 6.12 13.05 -0.90
CA ALA A 160 5.60 14.15 -1.70
C ALA A 160 5.07 15.31 -0.81
N LEU A 161 4.37 14.96 0.28
CA LEU A 161 3.93 15.94 1.28
C LEU A 161 5.11 16.62 1.98
N GLN A 162 6.15 15.88 2.36
CA GLN A 162 7.37 16.45 2.95
C GLN A 162 8.03 17.45 2.00
N LYS A 163 8.12 17.15 0.71
CA LYS A 163 8.66 18.10 -0.28
C LYS A 163 7.88 19.41 -0.33
N LEU A 164 6.56 19.39 -0.15
CA LEU A 164 5.75 20.59 -0.08
C LEU A 164 6.14 21.47 1.12
N THR A 165 6.51 20.89 2.25
CA THR A 165 6.92 21.66 3.45
C THR A 165 8.24 22.39 3.29
N ARG A 166 8.99 22.13 2.20
CA ARG A 166 10.24 22.87 1.86
C ARG A 166 9.96 24.24 1.25
N LEU A 167 8.73 24.49 0.81
CA LEU A 167 8.34 25.79 0.26
C LEU A 167 8.32 26.86 1.37
N PRO A 168 8.73 28.10 1.08
CA PRO A 168 8.69 29.21 2.05
C PRO A 168 7.29 29.43 2.63
N LEU A 169 6.26 29.26 1.80
CA LEU A 169 4.86 29.20 2.17
C LEU A 169 4.30 27.85 1.74
N THR A 170 3.93 27.05 2.71
CA THR A 170 3.44 25.68 2.48
C THR A 170 1.94 25.70 2.22
N PRO A 171 1.47 25.37 1.01
CA PRO A 171 0.03 25.27 0.76
C PRO A 171 -0.56 24.12 1.57
N ILE A 172 -1.68 24.37 2.25
CA ILE A 172 -2.41 23.33 2.96
C ILE A 172 -3.88 23.33 2.58
N VAL A 173 -4.42 22.15 2.33
CA VAL A 173 -5.84 21.93 2.08
C VAL A 173 -6.41 21.09 3.23
N ALA A 174 -7.68 21.31 3.60
CA ALA A 174 -8.38 20.51 4.60
C ALA A 174 -7.51 20.19 5.85
N ALA A 175 -6.90 21.22 6.46
CA ALA A 175 -5.93 21.11 7.55
C ALA A 175 -6.41 20.23 8.72
N ASN A 176 -7.72 20.21 8.98
CA ASN A 176 -8.35 19.46 10.08
C ASN A 176 -8.84 18.07 9.65
N ALA A 177 -8.67 17.67 8.37
CA ALA A 177 -9.05 16.33 7.90
C ALA A 177 -8.24 15.27 8.66
N ARG A 178 -8.93 14.28 9.20
CA ARG A 178 -8.33 13.25 10.07
C ARG A 178 -7.63 12.21 9.22
N GLN A 179 -6.36 11.98 9.46
CA GLN A 179 -5.55 10.97 8.80
C GLN A 179 -5.21 9.85 9.77
N TYR A 180 -4.99 8.65 9.25
CA TYR A 180 -4.56 7.48 10.01
C TYR A 180 -3.14 7.11 9.56
N PRO A 181 -2.09 7.64 10.20
CA PRO A 181 -0.71 7.32 9.83
C PRO A 181 -0.33 5.90 10.28
N VAL A 182 0.62 5.31 9.58
CA VAL A 182 1.28 4.06 9.95
C VAL A 182 2.77 4.16 9.67
N HIS A 183 3.60 3.78 10.64
CA HIS A 183 5.04 3.68 10.39
C HIS A 183 5.33 2.52 9.44
N LEU A 184 6.29 2.71 8.53
CA LEU A 184 6.66 1.69 7.55
C LEU A 184 7.03 0.34 8.20
N ASP A 185 7.77 0.37 9.30
CA ASP A 185 8.20 -0.87 9.97
C ASP A 185 7.01 -1.58 10.65
N ASP A 186 6.02 -0.85 11.17
CA ASP A 186 4.80 -1.43 11.75
C ASP A 186 3.94 -2.09 10.65
N LEU A 187 3.87 -1.46 9.47
CA LEU A 187 3.22 -2.07 8.31
C LEU A 187 3.96 -3.34 7.87
N MET A 188 5.29 -3.33 7.85
CA MET A 188 6.09 -4.51 7.51
C MET A 188 5.92 -5.62 8.56
N ALA A 189 5.92 -5.29 9.84
CA ALA A 189 5.66 -6.25 10.91
C ALA A 189 4.27 -6.89 10.78
N ALA A 190 3.23 -6.09 10.49
CA ALA A 190 1.88 -6.59 10.24
C ALA A 190 1.82 -7.57 9.06
N ILE A 191 2.47 -7.25 7.94
CA ILE A 191 2.55 -8.15 6.79
C ILE A 191 3.29 -9.44 7.16
N GLY A 192 4.38 -9.34 7.94
CA GLY A 192 5.13 -10.50 8.42
C GLY A 192 4.29 -11.41 9.32
N THR A 193 3.50 -10.86 10.24
CA THR A 193 2.55 -11.60 11.07
C THR A 193 1.52 -12.33 10.20
N LEU A 194 0.92 -11.65 9.24
CA LEU A 194 -0.05 -12.26 8.32
C LEU A 194 0.57 -13.32 7.42
N ALA A 195 1.83 -13.15 7.00
CA ALA A 195 2.54 -14.11 6.16
C ALA A 195 2.75 -15.47 6.85
N THR A 196 2.85 -15.48 8.18
CA THR A 196 3.08 -16.71 8.99
C THR A 196 1.81 -17.21 9.69
N ALA A 197 0.68 -16.48 9.60
CA ALA A 197 -0.57 -16.89 10.22
C ALA A 197 -1.07 -18.23 9.66
N ASP A 198 -1.60 -19.10 10.52
CA ASP A 198 -2.16 -20.39 10.10
C ASP A 198 -3.35 -20.21 9.17
N THR A 199 -4.20 -19.24 9.47
CA THR A 199 -5.33 -18.80 8.65
C THR A 199 -5.33 -17.29 8.54
N LEU A 200 -5.59 -16.80 7.32
CA LEU A 200 -5.77 -15.37 7.12
C LEU A 200 -7.18 -14.95 7.59
N PRO A 201 -7.31 -13.85 8.32
CA PRO A 201 -8.62 -13.33 8.65
C PRO A 201 -9.34 -12.84 7.39
N ALA A 202 -10.67 -12.86 7.42
CA ALA A 202 -11.46 -12.22 6.37
C ALA A 202 -11.21 -10.71 6.43
N GLY A 203 -10.61 -10.16 5.34
CA GLY A 203 -10.37 -8.73 5.23
C GLY A 203 -11.64 -7.92 4.91
N PRO A 204 -11.51 -6.60 4.76
CA PRO A 204 -10.28 -5.84 4.79
C PRO A 204 -9.81 -5.47 6.20
N LEU A 205 -8.51 -5.59 6.46
CA LEU A 205 -7.89 -5.16 7.71
C LEU A 205 -7.28 -3.76 7.56
N GLY A 206 -7.61 -2.85 8.47
CA GLY A 206 -6.97 -1.55 8.54
C GLY A 206 -5.61 -1.64 9.22
N ILE A 207 -4.53 -1.45 8.48
CA ILE A 207 -3.17 -1.44 9.03
C ILE A 207 -2.74 0.01 9.21
N ALA A 208 -3.21 0.60 10.29
CA ALA A 208 -2.96 2.00 10.64
C ALA A 208 -3.15 2.21 12.13
N ASN A 209 -2.49 3.24 12.68
CA ASN A 209 -2.77 3.64 14.05
C ASN A 209 -4.26 4.02 14.16
N PRO A 210 -5.03 3.43 15.08
CA PRO A 210 -6.44 3.73 15.26
C PRO A 210 -6.69 5.17 15.71
N THR A 211 -5.70 5.80 16.32
CA THR A 211 -5.75 7.22 16.70
C THR A 211 -5.49 8.09 15.49
N SER A 212 -6.53 8.78 15.04
CA SER A 212 -6.41 9.67 13.87
C SER A 212 -5.72 10.99 14.26
N VAL A 213 -5.00 11.57 13.30
CA VAL A 213 -4.21 12.80 13.44
C VAL A 213 -4.71 13.85 12.44
N PRO A 214 -4.90 15.13 12.82
CA PRO A 214 -5.19 16.20 11.87
C PRO A 214 -4.12 16.30 10.78
N PHE A 215 -4.52 16.53 9.53
CA PHE A 215 -3.58 16.61 8.41
C PHE A 215 -2.50 17.67 8.60
N ARG A 216 -2.84 18.78 9.29
CA ARG A 216 -1.86 19.82 9.66
C ARG A 216 -0.73 19.24 10.52
N GLU A 217 -1.05 18.42 11.51
CA GLU A 217 -0.05 17.81 12.41
C GLU A 217 0.84 16.82 11.63
N VAL A 218 0.24 16.07 10.70
CA VAL A 218 1.01 15.21 9.79
C VAL A 218 2.04 16.04 9.01
N MET A 219 1.63 17.18 8.47
CA MET A 219 2.54 18.07 7.73
C MET A 219 3.64 18.66 8.62
N VAL A 220 3.31 19.04 9.86
CA VAL A 220 4.30 19.52 10.85
C VAL A 220 5.31 18.43 11.19
N ALA A 221 4.84 17.22 11.47
CA ALA A 221 5.72 16.08 11.80
C ALA A 221 6.66 15.73 10.65
N LEU A 222 6.15 15.68 9.42
CA LEU A 222 6.97 15.43 8.23
C LEU A 222 8.02 16.52 7.98
N ALA A 223 7.70 17.77 8.24
CA ALA A 223 8.67 18.89 8.18
C ALA A 223 9.72 18.79 9.29
N GLY A 224 9.30 18.37 10.48
CA GLY A 224 10.17 18.17 11.66
C GLY A 224 11.28 17.14 11.42
N LEU A 225 11.05 16.12 10.57
CA LEU A 225 12.08 15.17 10.14
C LEU A 225 13.29 15.85 9.46
N GLU A 226 13.10 17.06 8.94
CA GLU A 226 14.17 17.89 8.33
C GLU A 226 14.52 19.13 9.19
N GLY A 227 14.06 19.18 10.44
CA GLY A 227 14.27 20.34 11.33
C GLY A 227 13.52 21.60 10.88
N ARG A 228 12.48 21.48 10.05
CA ARG A 228 11.73 22.61 9.47
C ARG A 228 10.44 22.89 10.23
N ARG A 229 10.04 24.16 10.23
CA ARG A 229 8.75 24.63 10.73
C ARG A 229 7.95 25.28 9.59
N PRO A 230 6.95 24.59 9.02
CA PRO A 230 6.23 25.07 7.86
C PRO A 230 5.33 26.27 8.21
N ARG A 231 5.28 27.26 7.31
CA ARG A 231 4.34 28.38 7.37
C ARG A 231 3.17 28.08 6.44
N PHE A 232 2.04 27.67 7.00
CA PHE A 232 0.89 27.22 6.21
C PHE A 232 0.10 28.37 5.62
N VAL A 233 -0.28 28.22 4.33
CA VAL A 233 -1.25 29.06 3.65
C VAL A 233 -2.44 28.16 3.28
N PRO A 234 -3.62 28.38 3.88
CA PRO A 234 -4.80 27.59 3.57
C PRO A 234 -5.28 27.91 2.14
N ILE A 235 -5.47 26.86 1.35
CA ILE A 235 -6.02 26.96 0.00
C ILE A 235 -7.32 26.17 -0.07
N PRO A 236 -8.39 26.73 -0.65
CA PRO A 236 -9.61 25.99 -0.90
C PRO A 236 -9.31 24.76 -1.79
N TRP A 237 -9.60 23.57 -1.26
CA TRP A 237 -9.25 22.31 -1.93
C TRP A 237 -9.87 22.19 -3.34
N ARG A 238 -11.04 22.80 -3.56
CA ARG A 238 -11.71 22.79 -4.86
C ARG A 238 -10.88 23.48 -5.95
N LEU A 239 -10.20 24.58 -5.62
CA LEU A 239 -9.30 25.25 -6.55
C LEU A 239 -8.11 24.38 -6.93
N VAL A 240 -7.50 23.74 -5.91
CA VAL A 240 -6.40 22.80 -6.13
C VAL A 240 -6.87 21.60 -6.96
N TYR A 241 -8.05 21.06 -6.66
CA TYR A 241 -8.64 19.95 -7.41
C TYR A 241 -8.81 20.27 -8.90
N TRP A 242 -9.42 21.42 -9.21
CA TRP A 242 -9.62 21.83 -10.61
C TRP A 242 -8.30 22.12 -11.31
N GLY A 243 -7.33 22.73 -10.64
CA GLY A 243 -5.98 22.93 -11.18
C GLY A 243 -5.29 21.61 -11.51
N LEU A 244 -5.32 20.62 -10.59
CA LEU A 244 -4.78 19.28 -10.84
C LEU A 244 -5.52 18.57 -11.98
N ARG A 245 -6.85 18.67 -12.02
CA ARG A 245 -7.69 18.05 -13.06
C ARG A 245 -7.39 18.62 -14.45
N THR A 246 -7.24 19.92 -14.55
CA THR A 246 -6.84 20.59 -15.80
C THR A 246 -5.44 20.16 -16.23
N GLY A 247 -4.48 20.09 -15.29
CA GLY A 247 -3.13 19.58 -15.56
C GLY A 247 -3.14 18.14 -16.08
N GLU A 248 -3.94 17.26 -15.47
CA GLU A 248 -4.13 15.87 -15.93
C GLU A 248 -4.70 15.81 -17.36
N LEU A 249 -5.68 16.67 -17.68
CA LEU A 249 -6.29 16.74 -19.00
C LEU A 249 -5.27 17.21 -20.06
N LEU A 250 -4.42 18.17 -19.68
CA LEU A 250 -3.34 18.67 -20.53
C LEU A 250 -2.09 17.76 -20.54
N ARG A 251 -2.14 16.60 -19.87
CA ARG A 251 -1.04 15.63 -19.73
C ARG A 251 0.22 16.23 -19.10
N ILE A 252 0.08 17.25 -18.26
CA ILE A 252 1.18 17.82 -17.49
C ILE A 252 1.51 16.87 -16.33
N ARG A 253 2.78 16.56 -16.15
CA ARG A 253 3.24 15.73 -15.02
C ARG A 253 3.25 16.57 -13.74
N LEU A 254 2.23 16.39 -12.92
CA LEU A 254 2.10 17.05 -11.62
C LEU A 254 2.54 16.10 -10.49
N PRO A 255 3.07 16.64 -9.38
CA PRO A 255 3.51 15.83 -8.23
C PRO A 255 2.36 15.16 -7.49
N PHE A 256 1.14 15.67 -7.65
CA PHE A 256 -0.09 15.11 -7.07
C PHE A 256 -1.14 14.93 -8.16
N ARG A 257 -2.02 13.96 -7.94
CA ARG A 257 -3.20 13.72 -8.78
C ARG A 257 -4.43 14.33 -8.11
N ALA A 258 -5.41 14.74 -8.92
CA ALA A 258 -6.70 15.21 -8.41
C ALA A 258 -7.38 14.15 -7.53
N ASP A 259 -7.28 12.88 -7.91
CA ASP A 259 -7.82 11.75 -7.15
C ASP A 259 -7.13 11.56 -5.79
N SER A 260 -5.80 11.76 -5.72
CA SER A 260 -5.04 11.70 -4.47
C SER A 260 -5.42 12.82 -3.49
N LEU A 261 -5.72 14.01 -4.02
CA LEU A 261 -6.23 15.13 -3.22
C LEU A 261 -7.55 14.77 -2.54
N LEU A 262 -8.46 14.09 -3.25
CA LEU A 262 -9.73 13.64 -2.67
C LEU A 262 -9.50 12.71 -1.46
N GLY A 263 -8.46 11.86 -1.48
CA GLY A 263 -8.09 11.00 -0.36
C GLY A 263 -7.65 11.75 0.89
N LEU A 264 -6.98 12.87 0.70
CA LEU A 264 -6.59 13.74 1.82
C LEU A 264 -7.77 14.54 2.39
N VAL A 265 -8.66 15.01 1.51
CA VAL A 265 -9.80 15.87 1.89
C VAL A 265 -10.98 15.07 2.43
N ARG A 266 -11.16 13.85 1.95
CA ARG A 266 -12.22 12.92 2.36
C ARG A 266 -11.59 11.61 2.80
N PRO A 267 -10.96 11.59 3.99
CA PRO A 267 -10.34 10.37 4.53
C PRO A 267 -11.41 9.35 4.92
N ALA A 268 -10.98 8.10 5.11
CA ALA A 268 -11.83 7.07 5.70
C ALA A 268 -12.35 7.53 7.07
N PRO A 269 -13.59 7.15 7.43
CA PRO A 269 -14.18 7.57 8.71
C PRO A 269 -13.52 6.87 9.91
N ASN A 270 -13.04 5.65 9.74
CA ASN A 270 -12.41 4.82 10.77
C ASN A 270 -11.42 3.83 10.16
N VAL A 271 -10.63 3.19 11.01
CA VAL A 271 -9.77 2.05 10.67
C VAL A 271 -10.62 0.78 10.75
N PRO A 272 -10.82 0.04 9.66
CA PRO A 272 -11.64 -1.17 9.69
C PRO A 272 -10.94 -2.30 10.44
N ALA A 273 -11.73 -3.14 11.12
CA ALA A 273 -11.30 -4.33 11.82
C ALA A 273 -10.16 -4.11 12.85
N ALA A 274 -10.13 -2.95 13.53
CA ALA A 274 -9.06 -2.62 14.48
C ALA A 274 -8.94 -3.65 15.61
N ASP A 275 -10.06 -4.17 16.13
CA ASP A 275 -10.07 -5.22 17.16
C ASP A 275 -9.50 -6.55 16.66
N GLU A 276 -9.74 -6.88 15.40
CA GLU A 276 -9.18 -8.08 14.76
C GLU A 276 -7.66 -7.96 14.63
N VAL A 277 -7.20 -6.79 14.17
CA VAL A 277 -5.76 -6.46 14.06
C VAL A 277 -5.08 -6.55 15.42
N ALA A 278 -5.72 -6.06 16.49
CA ALA A 278 -5.20 -6.16 17.86
C ALA A 278 -5.14 -7.63 18.34
N ARG A 279 -6.15 -8.46 18.04
CA ARG A 279 -6.17 -9.89 18.37
C ARG A 279 -5.05 -10.67 17.67
N LEU A 280 -4.59 -10.23 16.51
CA LEU A 280 -3.43 -10.79 15.81
C LEU A 280 -2.09 -10.37 16.44
N GLY A 281 -2.11 -9.58 17.53
CA GLY A 281 -0.90 -9.05 18.17
C GLY A 281 -0.21 -7.93 17.37
N ILE A 282 -0.87 -7.37 16.37
CA ILE A 282 -0.34 -6.27 15.56
C ILE A 282 -0.53 -4.97 16.35
N THR A 283 0.56 -4.29 16.62
CA THR A 283 0.59 -3.03 17.37
C THR A 283 1.19 -1.91 16.52
N PHE A 284 0.85 -0.69 16.85
CA PHE A 284 1.34 0.48 16.15
C PHE A 284 1.99 1.45 17.13
N ARG A 285 3.17 1.95 16.77
CA ARG A 285 3.82 3.02 17.55
C ARG A 285 3.01 4.31 17.46
N PRO A 286 3.07 5.19 18.47
CA PRO A 286 2.50 6.53 18.40
C PRO A 286 3.03 7.28 17.17
N PHE A 287 2.21 8.16 16.58
CA PHE A 287 2.66 8.99 15.49
C PHE A 287 3.72 10.01 15.99
N ILE A 288 4.73 10.29 15.17
CA ILE A 288 5.78 11.29 15.47
C ILE A 288 5.09 12.63 15.82
N GLY A 289 5.31 13.15 17.01
CA GLY A 289 4.66 14.37 17.51
C GLY A 289 3.54 14.13 18.52
N GLN A 290 3.11 12.87 18.75
CA GLN A 290 2.25 12.47 19.87
C GLN A 290 3.06 11.87 21.04
N ALA A 291 4.35 11.61 20.84
CA ALA A 291 5.21 11.02 21.86
C ALA A 291 5.64 12.02 22.96
N ASP A 292 5.40 13.31 22.75
CA ASP A 292 5.78 14.41 23.69
C ASP A 292 4.55 15.18 24.20
N ALA A 293 3.34 14.63 24.11
CA ALA A 293 2.10 15.26 24.61
C ALA A 293 1.57 14.54 25.86
#